data_e8f0fee9a30490d2fc50f045a42d0496
#
_entry.id   e8f0fee9a30490d2fc50f045a42d0496
#
_cell.length_a   1.000
_cell.length_b   1.000
_cell.length_c   1.000
_cell.angle_alpha   90.00
_cell.angle_beta   90.00
_cell.angle_gamma   90.00
#
_symmetry.space_group_name_H-M   'P 1'
#
loop_
_entity.id
_entity.type
_entity.pdbx_description
1 polymer ?
#
loop_
_entity_poly.entity_id
_entity_poly.type
_entity_poly.pdbx_seq_one_letter_code
_entity_poly.pdbx_strand_id
1 'polypeptide(L)'
;TISSSVIIHYSFFLNLYKEMIDFAKKYINKIQIAFKPHPLLKVKLYNYWGKEKTDSYYKEWETMPNSMLSEGDYIDLFLSSDGIIHDSGSFIAEYLYTRKPALHTMTNPKTYEEFNEIGKQCLDVYYHAKNKNEIEAFIINLINGKDELFEARNKFITTNLMPPNHKLASENIFNDILVSIS
;
A
#
# COMPACT_ATOMS: atom_id res chain seq x y z
N THR A 1 13.53 10.79 -17.23
CA THR A 1 13.80 9.59 -16.43
C THR A 1 12.70 9.47 -15.39
N ILE A 2 12.02 8.31 -15.35
CA ILE A 2 11.03 8.00 -14.30
C ILE A 2 11.80 7.89 -12.99
N SER A 3 11.34 8.57 -11.95
CA SER A 3 12.08 8.70 -10.69
C SER A 3 11.53 7.81 -9.58
N SER A 4 10.26 7.38 -9.65
CA SER A 4 9.64 6.61 -8.57
C SER A 4 8.57 5.65 -9.08
N SER A 5 8.44 4.51 -8.41
CA SER A 5 7.43 3.49 -8.66
C SER A 5 6.46 3.42 -7.48
N VAL A 6 5.17 3.53 -7.73
CA VAL A 6 4.13 3.59 -6.70
C VAL A 6 3.11 2.48 -6.92
N ILE A 7 2.78 1.76 -5.85
CA ILE A 7 1.65 0.83 -5.85
C ILE A 7 0.40 1.57 -5.37
N ILE A 8 -0.70 1.39 -6.08
CA ILE A 8 -2.02 1.84 -5.66
C ILE A 8 -2.90 0.61 -5.45
N HIS A 9 -3.36 0.40 -4.23
CA HIS A 9 -4.23 -0.71 -3.87
C HIS A 9 -5.45 -0.23 -3.11
N TYR A 10 -6.64 -0.59 -3.58
CA TYR A 10 -7.91 -0.23 -2.95
C TYR A 10 -8.85 -1.41 -2.82
N SER A 11 -9.52 -1.46 -1.68
CA SER A 11 -10.64 -2.35 -1.40
C SER A 11 -11.99 -1.62 -1.42
N PHE A 12 -12.01 -0.32 -1.06
CA PHE A 12 -13.21 0.53 -1.06
C PHE A 12 -12.87 1.95 -1.57
N PHE A 13 -13.24 2.26 -2.79
CA PHE A 13 -12.53 3.18 -3.67
C PHE A 13 -13.37 4.36 -4.22
N LEU A 14 -14.64 4.45 -3.86
CA LEU A 14 -15.61 5.26 -4.62
C LEU A 14 -15.34 6.77 -4.69
N ASN A 15 -14.49 7.32 -3.81
CA ASN A 15 -14.31 8.77 -3.69
C ASN A 15 -13.07 9.35 -4.38
N LEU A 16 -12.07 8.53 -4.75
CA LEU A 16 -10.77 9.03 -5.24
C LEU A 16 -10.28 8.35 -6.54
N TYR A 17 -11.11 7.56 -7.21
CA TYR A 17 -10.70 6.79 -8.37
C TYR A 17 -10.29 7.64 -9.58
N LYS A 18 -10.96 8.81 -9.76
CA LYS A 18 -10.61 9.75 -10.83
C LYS A 18 -9.29 10.44 -10.53
N GLU A 19 -9.11 10.88 -9.30
CA GLU A 19 -7.92 11.57 -8.85
C GLU A 19 -6.67 10.70 -9.03
N MET A 20 -6.77 9.39 -8.84
CA MET A 20 -5.63 8.49 -9.07
C MET A 20 -5.22 8.44 -10.54
N ILE A 21 -6.17 8.37 -11.46
CA ILE A 21 -5.93 8.48 -12.90
C ILE A 21 -5.34 9.85 -13.24
N ASP A 22 -5.88 10.91 -12.66
CA ASP A 22 -5.40 12.29 -12.91
C ASP A 22 -3.94 12.45 -12.42
N PHE A 23 -3.57 11.87 -11.28
CA PHE A 23 -2.18 11.87 -10.82
C PHE A 23 -1.27 11.07 -11.74
N ALA A 24 -1.70 9.89 -12.23
CA ALA A 24 -0.94 9.12 -13.20
C ALA A 24 -0.64 9.94 -14.46
N LYS A 25 -1.64 10.63 -14.99
CA LYS A 25 -1.49 11.53 -16.15
C LYS A 25 -0.62 12.74 -15.85
N LYS A 26 -0.84 13.41 -14.71
CA LYS A 26 -0.09 14.60 -14.30
C LYS A 26 1.40 14.35 -14.14
N TYR A 27 1.75 13.20 -13.60
CA TYR A 27 3.13 12.82 -13.31
C TYR A 27 3.70 11.77 -14.27
N ILE A 28 3.18 11.69 -15.49
CA ILE A 28 3.46 10.65 -16.49
C ILE A 28 4.98 10.42 -16.76
N ASN A 29 5.80 11.46 -16.68
CA ASN A 29 7.23 11.37 -16.89
C ASN A 29 8.05 11.22 -15.60
N LYS A 30 7.40 11.12 -14.46
CA LYS A 30 8.06 11.13 -13.14
C LYS A 30 7.78 9.87 -12.31
N ILE A 31 6.62 9.24 -12.48
CA ILE A 31 6.25 8.05 -11.72
C ILE A 31 5.77 6.93 -12.64
N GLN A 32 6.00 5.70 -12.20
CA GLN A 32 5.28 4.52 -12.67
C GLN A 32 4.28 4.08 -11.60
N ILE A 33 3.10 3.66 -12.00
CA ILE A 33 2.05 3.23 -11.08
C ILE A 33 1.64 1.79 -11.38
N ALA A 34 1.70 0.94 -10.38
CA ALA A 34 1.06 -0.36 -10.41
C ALA A 34 -0.32 -0.25 -9.73
N PHE A 35 -1.40 -0.28 -10.50
CA PHE A 35 -2.73 -0.42 -9.95
C PHE A 35 -2.97 -1.88 -9.60
N LYS A 36 -3.07 -2.15 -8.31
CA LYS A 36 -3.35 -3.48 -7.76
C LYS A 36 -4.71 -3.47 -7.06
N PRO A 37 -5.80 -3.75 -7.78
CA PRO A 37 -7.12 -3.80 -7.18
C PRO A 37 -7.24 -4.98 -6.21
N HIS A 38 -8.05 -4.81 -5.16
CA HIS A 38 -8.51 -5.95 -4.37
C HIS A 38 -9.25 -6.94 -5.30
N PRO A 39 -9.09 -8.26 -5.15
CA PRO A 39 -9.72 -9.26 -6.05
C PRO A 39 -11.22 -9.08 -6.25
N LEU A 40 -11.95 -8.62 -5.23
CA LEU A 40 -13.39 -8.37 -5.32
C LEU A 40 -13.76 -6.98 -5.85
N LEU A 41 -12.80 -6.09 -6.08
CA LEU A 41 -13.10 -4.71 -6.47
C LEU A 41 -13.87 -4.65 -7.80
N LYS A 42 -13.41 -5.39 -8.81
CA LYS A 42 -14.03 -5.39 -10.15
C LYS A 42 -15.49 -5.83 -10.08
N VAL A 43 -15.78 -6.87 -9.31
CA VAL A 43 -17.16 -7.38 -9.11
C VAL A 43 -18.02 -6.35 -8.39
N LYS A 44 -17.49 -5.70 -7.34
CA LYS A 44 -18.20 -4.62 -6.65
C LYS A 44 -18.49 -3.46 -7.61
N LEU A 45 -17.53 -3.05 -8.43
CA LEU A 45 -17.70 -1.96 -9.39
C LEU A 45 -18.71 -2.30 -10.48
N TYR A 46 -18.79 -3.54 -10.94
CA TYR A 46 -19.85 -3.97 -11.85
C TYR A 46 -21.25 -3.70 -11.27
N ASN A 47 -21.44 -3.94 -9.98
CA ASN A 47 -22.71 -3.67 -9.30
C ASN A 47 -23.00 -2.17 -9.11
N TYR A 48 -21.96 -1.35 -8.88
CA TYR A 48 -22.12 0.10 -8.62
C TYR A 48 -22.12 0.96 -9.88
N TRP A 49 -21.26 0.62 -10.85
CA TRP A 49 -21.03 1.44 -12.05
C TRP A 49 -21.57 0.83 -13.34
N GLY A 50 -21.90 -0.47 -13.31
CA GLY A 50 -22.15 -1.27 -14.49
C GLY A 50 -20.86 -1.74 -15.16
N LYS A 51 -21.01 -2.69 -16.08
CA LYS A 51 -19.90 -3.37 -16.74
C LYS A 51 -19.06 -2.42 -17.61
N GLU A 52 -19.72 -1.64 -18.45
CA GLU A 52 -19.06 -0.76 -19.43
C GLU A 52 -18.11 0.26 -18.76
N LYS A 53 -18.60 0.98 -17.74
CA LYS A 53 -17.78 1.95 -17.01
C LYS A 53 -16.63 1.30 -16.26
N THR A 54 -16.85 0.13 -15.65
CA THR A 54 -15.82 -0.60 -14.92
C THR A 54 -14.73 -1.08 -15.86
N ASP A 55 -15.11 -1.72 -16.97
CA ASP A 55 -14.15 -2.22 -17.96
C ASP A 55 -13.34 -1.06 -18.57
N SER A 56 -13.98 0.08 -18.85
CA SER A 56 -13.29 1.28 -19.32
C SER A 56 -12.26 1.80 -18.32
N TYR A 57 -12.60 1.83 -17.02
CA TYR A 57 -11.68 2.24 -15.96
C TYR A 57 -10.46 1.31 -15.84
N TYR A 58 -10.67 -0.01 -15.87
CA TYR A 58 -9.57 -0.99 -15.83
C TYR A 58 -8.70 -0.87 -17.08
N LYS A 59 -9.33 -0.69 -18.25
CA LYS A 59 -8.62 -0.52 -19.52
C LYS A 59 -7.72 0.71 -19.53
N GLU A 60 -8.14 1.78 -18.87
CA GLU A 60 -7.32 2.99 -18.75
C GLU A 60 -6.00 2.70 -18.01
N TRP A 61 -6.05 1.93 -16.90
CA TRP A 61 -4.85 1.50 -16.19
C TRP A 61 -3.94 0.57 -17.00
N GLU A 62 -4.50 -0.28 -17.84
CA GLU A 62 -3.73 -1.17 -18.73
C GLU A 62 -3.01 -0.42 -19.86
N THR A 63 -3.58 0.70 -20.32
CA THR A 63 -3.12 1.36 -21.56
C THR A 63 -2.30 2.62 -21.35
N MET A 64 -2.30 3.21 -20.14
CA MET A 64 -1.44 4.36 -19.87
C MET A 64 0.05 3.95 -19.88
N PRO A 65 0.93 4.77 -20.49
CA PRO A 65 2.34 4.39 -20.69
C PRO A 65 3.17 4.30 -19.41
N ASN A 66 2.69 4.87 -18.31
CA ASN A 66 3.34 4.85 -17.00
C ASN A 66 2.52 4.08 -15.95
N SER A 67 1.61 3.23 -16.37
CA SER A 67 0.87 2.38 -15.44
C SER A 67 0.82 0.93 -15.88
N MET A 68 0.50 0.07 -14.92
CA MET A 68 0.17 -1.33 -15.15
C MET A 68 -0.97 -1.75 -14.26
N LEU A 69 -1.87 -2.60 -14.77
CA LEU A 69 -2.84 -3.33 -13.98
C LEU A 69 -2.19 -4.63 -13.48
N SER A 70 -2.20 -4.87 -12.18
CA SER A 70 -1.65 -6.08 -11.57
C SER A 70 -2.73 -6.82 -10.78
N GLU A 71 -3.21 -7.93 -11.30
CA GLU A 71 -4.21 -8.80 -10.66
C GLU A 71 -3.59 -10.06 -10.02
N GLY A 72 -2.26 -10.27 -10.21
CA GLY A 72 -1.51 -11.42 -9.69
C GLY A 72 -0.94 -11.22 -8.27
N ASP A 73 0.19 -11.85 -8.01
CA ASP A 73 0.96 -11.76 -6.77
C ASP A 73 1.44 -10.31 -6.54
N TYR A 74 1.76 -9.98 -5.28
CA TYR A 74 2.13 -8.63 -4.87
C TYR A 74 3.56 -8.52 -4.28
N ILE A 75 4.22 -9.63 -4.01
CA ILE A 75 5.55 -9.62 -3.36
C ILE A 75 6.56 -8.87 -4.23
N ASP A 76 6.62 -9.19 -5.52
CA ASP A 76 7.54 -8.54 -6.45
C ASP A 76 7.23 -7.04 -6.60
N LEU A 77 5.94 -6.66 -6.56
CA LEU A 77 5.54 -5.26 -6.54
C LEU A 77 6.03 -4.54 -5.29
N PHE A 78 5.87 -5.16 -4.11
CA PHE A 78 6.36 -4.59 -2.85
C PHE A 78 7.86 -4.36 -2.91
N LEU A 79 8.61 -5.34 -3.40
CA LEU A 79 10.08 -5.26 -3.49
C LEU A 79 10.55 -4.23 -4.51
N SER A 80 9.84 -4.05 -5.63
CA SER A 80 10.23 -3.14 -6.72
C SER A 80 9.68 -1.71 -6.59
N SER A 81 8.63 -1.48 -5.78
CA SER A 81 8.04 -0.14 -5.59
C SER A 81 8.91 0.75 -4.71
N ASP A 82 8.74 2.06 -4.83
CA ASP A 82 9.30 3.09 -3.93
C ASP A 82 8.30 3.54 -2.87
N GLY A 83 7.02 3.21 -3.03
CA GLY A 83 5.98 3.51 -2.06
C GLY A 83 4.65 2.86 -2.39
N ILE A 84 3.74 2.85 -1.43
CA ILE A 84 2.38 2.33 -1.59
C ILE A 84 1.34 3.33 -1.11
N ILE A 85 0.20 3.38 -1.80
CA ILE A 85 -1.02 4.08 -1.40
C ILE A 85 -2.12 3.04 -1.31
N HIS A 86 -2.73 2.83 -0.15
CA HIS A 86 -3.76 1.81 0.02
C HIS A 86 -4.78 2.12 1.13
N ASP A 87 -5.88 1.36 1.14
CA ASP A 87 -6.91 1.35 2.18
C ASP A 87 -7.09 -0.05 2.82
N SER A 88 -6.16 -0.97 2.54
CA SER A 88 -6.28 -2.37 2.94
C SER A 88 -5.72 -2.61 4.33
N GLY A 89 -6.47 -3.34 5.17
CA GLY A 89 -5.96 -3.84 6.44
C GLY A 89 -4.88 -4.92 6.30
N SER A 90 -4.94 -5.72 5.22
CA SER A 90 -4.00 -6.82 5.02
C SER A 90 -2.56 -6.35 4.79
N PHE A 91 -2.37 -5.24 4.09
CA PHE A 91 -1.04 -4.76 3.72
C PHE A 91 -0.35 -3.89 4.77
N ILE A 92 -1.07 -3.51 5.84
CA ILE A 92 -0.55 -2.60 6.86
C ILE A 92 0.75 -3.10 7.48
N ALA A 93 0.82 -4.35 7.90
CA ALA A 93 2.04 -4.92 8.47
C ALA A 93 3.00 -5.44 7.39
N GLU A 94 2.47 -6.07 6.34
CA GLU A 94 3.29 -6.72 5.32
C GLU A 94 4.17 -5.74 4.55
N TYR A 95 3.62 -4.59 4.12
CA TYR A 95 4.40 -3.61 3.38
C TYR A 95 5.52 -2.97 4.21
N LEU A 96 5.35 -2.88 5.54
CA LEU A 96 6.38 -2.33 6.43
C LEU A 96 7.71 -3.07 6.36
N TYR A 97 7.72 -4.39 6.06
CA TYR A 97 8.96 -5.15 5.88
C TYR A 97 9.83 -4.62 4.73
N THR A 98 9.28 -3.89 3.79
CA THR A 98 10.04 -3.19 2.74
C THR A 98 10.81 -1.98 3.25
N ARG A 99 10.45 -1.43 4.42
CA ARG A 99 10.95 -0.19 5.03
C ARG A 99 10.65 1.08 4.23
N LYS A 100 9.87 0.98 3.16
CA LYS A 100 9.56 2.06 2.23
C LYS A 100 8.37 2.90 2.69
N PRO A 101 8.22 4.14 2.18
CA PRO A 101 7.09 5.00 2.48
C PRO A 101 5.76 4.34 2.15
N ALA A 102 4.82 4.44 3.07
CA ALA A 102 3.47 3.92 2.89
C ALA A 102 2.43 4.95 3.32
N LEU A 103 1.38 5.12 2.53
CA LEU A 103 0.26 5.99 2.81
C LEU A 103 -1.02 5.18 2.93
N HIS A 104 -1.71 5.34 4.04
CA HIS A 104 -3.05 4.80 4.24
C HIS A 104 -4.11 5.88 4.02
N THR A 105 -5.11 5.58 3.17
CA THR A 105 -6.21 6.51 2.94
C THR A 105 -7.26 6.40 4.05
N MET A 106 -7.43 7.48 4.82
CA MET A 106 -8.32 7.60 5.97
C MET A 106 -9.65 8.26 5.58
N THR A 107 -10.33 7.70 4.58
CA THR A 107 -11.59 8.26 4.07
C THR A 107 -12.76 8.10 5.04
N ASN A 108 -12.70 7.13 5.96
CA ASN A 108 -13.62 6.98 7.07
C ASN A 108 -12.94 7.44 8.37
N PRO A 109 -13.52 8.39 9.13
CA PRO A 109 -12.95 8.83 10.41
C PRO A 109 -12.76 7.73 11.45
N LYS A 110 -13.51 6.63 11.34
CA LYS A 110 -13.43 5.49 12.24
C LYS A 110 -12.40 4.42 11.81
N THR A 111 -11.78 4.58 10.65
CA THR A 111 -10.85 3.57 10.11
C THR A 111 -9.77 3.18 11.12
N TYR A 112 -9.18 4.16 11.82
CA TYR A 112 -8.15 3.89 12.84
C TYR A 112 -8.69 3.04 14.01
N GLU A 113 -9.93 3.27 14.43
CA GLU A 113 -10.56 2.56 15.55
C GLU A 113 -10.93 1.10 15.23
N GLU A 114 -11.07 0.77 13.94
CA GLU A 114 -11.39 -0.58 13.49
C GLU A 114 -10.21 -1.55 13.59
N PHE A 115 -8.98 -1.03 13.78
CA PHE A 115 -7.79 -1.85 13.92
C PHE A 115 -7.54 -2.27 15.37
N ASN A 116 -6.96 -3.46 15.52
CA ASN A 116 -6.39 -3.90 16.79
C ASN A 116 -5.14 -3.08 17.14
N GLU A 117 -4.59 -3.28 18.35
CA GLU A 117 -3.47 -2.48 18.85
C GLU A 117 -2.25 -2.49 17.92
N ILE A 118 -1.85 -3.65 17.42
CA ILE A 118 -0.69 -3.74 16.51
C ILE A 118 -0.98 -3.07 15.16
N GLY A 119 -2.20 -3.16 14.66
CA GLY A 119 -2.61 -2.45 13.43
C GLY A 119 -2.56 -0.94 13.59
N LYS A 120 -2.98 -0.40 14.75
CA LYS A 120 -2.86 1.04 15.08
C LYS A 120 -1.40 1.47 15.14
N GLN A 121 -0.56 0.72 15.82
CA GLN A 121 0.87 0.99 15.88
C GLN A 121 1.55 0.94 14.50
N CYS A 122 1.13 0.03 13.60
CA CYS A 122 1.57 0.05 12.21
C CYS A 122 1.14 1.34 11.51
N LEU A 123 -0.11 1.78 11.69
CA LEU A 123 -0.62 3.02 11.11
C LEU A 123 0.12 4.26 11.61
N ASP A 124 0.59 4.29 12.85
CA ASP A 124 1.34 5.42 13.42
C ASP A 124 2.66 5.71 12.68
N VAL A 125 3.17 4.75 11.90
CA VAL A 125 4.38 4.91 11.07
C VAL A 125 4.07 4.99 9.57
N TYR A 126 2.80 5.18 9.21
CA TYR A 126 2.29 5.46 7.88
C TYR A 126 2.00 6.95 7.69
N TYR A 127 2.12 7.43 6.47
CA TYR A 127 1.46 8.67 6.08
C TYR A 127 -0.04 8.46 5.99
N HIS A 128 -0.83 9.48 6.33
CA HIS A 128 -2.28 9.43 6.25
C HIS A 128 -2.80 10.46 5.27
N ALA A 129 -3.83 10.09 4.49
CA ALA A 129 -4.51 11.03 3.61
C ALA A 129 -6.03 10.90 3.71
N LYS A 130 -6.70 12.04 3.86
CA LYS A 130 -8.17 12.16 3.88
C LYS A 130 -8.72 12.74 2.59
N ASN A 131 -7.85 13.32 1.77
CA ASN A 131 -8.23 14.02 0.55
C ASN A 131 -7.11 13.94 -0.52
N LYS A 132 -7.45 14.35 -1.74
CA LYS A 132 -6.54 14.31 -2.89
C LYS A 132 -5.27 15.13 -2.71
N ASN A 133 -5.31 16.25 -1.99
CA ASN A 133 -4.15 17.13 -1.84
C ASN A 133 -3.08 16.47 -0.95
N GLU A 134 -3.50 15.74 0.08
CA GLU A 134 -2.60 14.98 0.95
C GLU A 134 -1.98 13.79 0.22
N ILE A 135 -2.75 13.10 -0.65
CA ILE A 135 -2.22 12.04 -1.52
C ILE A 135 -1.21 12.63 -2.50
N GLU A 136 -1.52 13.76 -3.12
CA GLU A 136 -0.60 14.41 -4.05
C GLU A 136 0.69 14.85 -3.36
N ALA A 137 0.60 15.38 -2.14
CA ALA A 137 1.78 15.73 -1.34
C ALA A 137 2.68 14.50 -1.09
N PHE A 138 2.09 13.35 -0.78
CA PHE A 138 2.84 12.10 -0.64
C PHE A 138 3.54 11.70 -1.95
N ILE A 139 2.85 11.75 -3.09
CA ILE A 139 3.44 11.47 -4.41
C ILE A 139 4.60 12.41 -4.69
N ILE A 140 4.47 13.71 -4.40
CA ILE A 140 5.53 14.69 -4.58
C ILE A 140 6.73 14.39 -3.68
N ASN A 141 6.50 13.96 -2.44
CA ASN A 141 7.56 13.56 -1.53
C ASN A 141 8.32 12.34 -2.06
N LEU A 142 7.63 11.32 -2.57
CA LEU A 142 8.24 10.16 -3.22
C LEU A 142 9.11 10.57 -4.42
N ILE A 143 8.60 11.43 -5.30
CA ILE A 143 9.34 11.94 -6.47
C ILE A 143 10.63 12.65 -6.04
N ASN A 144 10.61 13.33 -4.90
CA ASN A 144 11.75 14.07 -4.37
C ASN A 144 12.65 13.27 -3.42
N GLY A 145 12.37 11.97 -3.21
CA GLY A 145 13.10 11.10 -2.29
C GLY A 145 12.98 11.51 -0.83
N LYS A 146 11.87 12.15 -0.43
CA LYS A 146 11.62 12.61 0.95
C LYS A 146 10.78 11.58 1.70
N ASP A 147 11.26 11.18 2.87
CA ASP A 147 10.56 10.27 3.78
C ASP A 147 10.82 10.67 5.24
N GLU A 148 9.96 11.52 5.78
CA GLU A 148 10.07 12.04 7.14
C GLU A 148 9.82 10.96 8.22
N LEU A 149 9.11 9.88 7.87
CA LEU A 149 8.80 8.79 8.79
C LEU A 149 9.82 7.63 8.73
N PHE A 150 10.89 7.75 7.93
CA PHE A 150 11.85 6.68 7.73
C PHE A 150 12.43 6.13 9.04
N GLU A 151 12.95 6.98 9.92
CA GLU A 151 13.55 6.58 11.19
C GLU A 151 12.51 5.96 12.15
N ALA A 152 11.33 6.59 12.28
CA ALA A 152 10.26 6.08 13.13
C ALA A 152 9.80 4.69 12.65
N ARG A 153 9.62 4.52 11.33
CA ARG A 153 9.22 3.26 10.70
C ARG A 153 10.27 2.18 10.91
N ASN A 154 11.56 2.47 10.68
CA ASN A 154 12.64 1.51 10.89
C ASN A 154 12.74 1.06 12.34
N LYS A 155 12.63 1.98 13.29
CA LYS A 155 12.62 1.67 14.71
C LYS A 155 11.45 0.75 15.05
N PHE A 156 10.23 1.09 14.60
CA PHE A 156 9.04 0.29 14.85
C PHE A 156 9.18 -1.13 14.30
N ILE A 157 9.63 -1.30 13.05
CA ILE A 157 9.82 -2.60 12.43
C ILE A 157 10.82 -3.44 13.23
N THR A 158 11.96 -2.86 13.57
CA THR A 158 13.03 -3.57 14.28
C THR A 158 12.58 -4.02 15.66
N THR A 159 11.77 -3.20 16.34
CA THR A 159 11.33 -3.48 17.72
C THR A 159 10.13 -4.41 17.79
N ASN A 160 9.17 -4.30 16.84
CA ASN A 160 7.85 -4.92 16.99
C ASN A 160 7.53 -5.99 15.92
N LEU A 161 8.16 -5.94 14.74
CA LEU A 161 7.82 -6.84 13.65
C LEU A 161 8.91 -7.86 13.32
N MET A 162 10.16 -7.60 13.69
CA MET A 162 11.23 -8.56 13.45
C MET A 162 11.13 -9.73 14.43
N PRO A 163 11.42 -10.96 13.98
CA PRO A 163 11.42 -12.12 14.87
C PRO A 163 12.41 -11.93 16.02
N PRO A 164 12.09 -12.40 17.25
CA PRO A 164 12.97 -12.31 18.39
C PRO A 164 14.27 -13.10 18.14
N ASN A 165 15.35 -12.69 18.81
CA ASN A 165 16.67 -13.33 18.77
C ASN A 165 17.34 -13.34 17.39
N HIS A 166 16.88 -12.51 16.44
CA HIS A 166 17.40 -12.48 15.05
C HIS A 166 17.32 -13.84 14.32
N LYS A 167 16.43 -14.72 14.76
CA LYS A 167 16.18 -16.02 14.15
C LYS A 167 14.90 -15.97 13.32
N LEU A 168 14.78 -16.90 12.38
CA LEU A 168 13.52 -17.09 11.66
C LEU A 168 12.39 -17.49 12.63
N ALA A 169 11.16 -17.13 12.32
CA ALA A 169 9.99 -17.51 13.12
C ALA A 169 9.93 -19.05 13.30
N SER A 170 10.22 -19.82 12.23
CA SER A 170 10.28 -21.27 12.26
C SER A 170 11.33 -21.81 13.25
N GLU A 171 12.50 -21.17 13.34
CA GLU A 171 13.55 -21.59 14.28
C GLU A 171 13.15 -21.31 15.74
N ASN A 172 12.51 -20.16 15.99
CA ASN A 172 12.01 -19.82 17.32
C ASN A 172 10.91 -20.80 17.76
N ILE A 173 9.94 -21.09 16.87
CA ILE A 173 8.87 -22.07 17.13
C ILE A 173 9.44 -23.46 17.39
N PHE A 174 10.39 -23.94 16.56
CA PHE A 174 11.02 -25.23 16.74
C PHE A 174 11.73 -25.34 18.09
N ASN A 175 12.50 -24.32 18.48
CA ASN A 175 13.20 -24.32 19.76
C ASN A 175 12.23 -24.31 20.96
N ASP A 176 11.11 -23.56 20.86
CA ASP A 176 10.08 -23.52 21.90
C ASP A 176 9.42 -24.90 22.10
N ILE A 177 9.10 -25.57 20.98
CA ILE A 177 8.56 -26.94 21.01
C ILE A 177 9.54 -27.88 21.67
N LEU A 178 10.84 -27.88 21.31
CA LEU A 178 11.85 -28.72 21.89
C LEU A 178 11.95 -28.55 23.41
N VAL A 179 11.93 -27.32 23.90
CA VAL A 179 11.96 -27.02 25.34
C VAL A 179 10.71 -27.54 26.04
N SER A 180 9.54 -27.46 25.37
CA SER A 180 8.24 -27.85 25.96
C SER A 180 8.06 -29.36 26.10
N ILE A 181 8.84 -30.19 25.36
CA ILE A 181 8.75 -31.65 25.37
C ILE A 181 9.93 -32.33 26.07
N SER A 182 10.89 -31.57 26.56
CA SER A 182 12.05 -32.02 27.33
C SER A 182 11.83 -31.89 28.84
#